data_f23234df25b6c7cc5942ededa94e8c85
#
_entry.id   f23234df25b6c7cc5942ededa94e8c85
#
_cell.length_a   1.000
_cell.length_b   1.000
_cell.length_c   1.000
_cell.angle_alpha   90.00
_cell.angle_beta   90.00
_cell.angle_gamma   90.00
#
_symmetry.space_group_name_H-M   'P 1'
#
loop_
_entity.id
_entity.type
_entity.pdbx_description
1 polymer ?
#
loop_
_entity_poly.entity_id
_entity_poly.type
_entity_poly.pdbx_seq_one_letter_code
_entity_poly.pdbx_strand_id
1 'polypeptide(L)' 'MTLSDLKRGDVALIQCITNDVVRAQAIRFGISEGSEITVEEVLRAGPVIVQRGNMHYAIGRNLANEISVVYPLGDARNA' A
#
# COMPACT_ATOMS: atom_id res chain seq x y z
N MET A 1 -10.77 1.69 -1.38
CA MET A 1 -9.84 2.00 -0.27
C MET A 1 -8.45 2.16 -0.85
N THR A 2 -7.73 3.16 -0.40
CA THR A 2 -6.36 3.39 -0.86
C THR A 2 -5.37 3.08 0.25
N LEU A 3 -4.08 3.03 -0.11
CA LEU A 3 -3.01 2.79 0.84
C LEU A 3 -3.04 3.80 2.00
N SER A 4 -3.46 5.04 1.73
CA SER A 4 -3.57 6.10 2.74
C SER A 4 -4.62 5.81 3.81
N ASP A 5 -5.56 4.93 3.54
CA ASP A 5 -6.65 4.60 4.48
C ASP A 5 -6.25 3.54 5.49
N LEU A 6 -5.12 2.91 5.30
CA LEU A 6 -4.65 1.84 6.17
C LEU A 6 -4.07 2.38 7.46
N LYS A 7 -3.96 1.51 8.45
CA LYS A 7 -3.43 1.82 9.78
C LYS A 7 -2.22 0.96 10.05
N ARG A 8 -1.42 1.39 11.01
CA ARG A 8 -0.27 0.61 11.48
C ARG A 8 -0.71 -0.81 11.82
N GLY A 9 0.03 -1.78 11.32
CA GLY A 9 -0.22 -3.20 11.53
C GLY A 9 -1.13 -3.83 10.48
N ASP A 10 -1.76 -3.03 9.61
CA ASP A 10 -2.61 -3.59 8.56
C ASP A 10 -1.79 -4.34 7.54
N VAL A 11 -2.35 -5.45 7.08
CA VAL A 11 -1.83 -6.20 5.93
C VAL A 11 -2.84 -6.04 4.81
N ALA A 12 -2.38 -5.72 3.62
CA ALA A 12 -3.26 -5.48 2.49
C ALA A 12 -2.64 -5.98 1.20
N LEU A 13 -3.49 -6.22 0.22
CA LEU A 13 -3.08 -6.56 -1.14
C LEU A 13 -3.28 -5.34 -2.03
N ILE A 14 -2.32 -5.12 -2.91
CA ILE A 14 -2.44 -4.07 -3.93
C ILE A 14 -3.48 -4.54 -4.93
N GLN A 15 -4.58 -3.80 -5.04
CA GLN A 15 -5.67 -4.15 -5.94
C GLN A 15 -5.43 -3.62 -7.34
N CYS A 16 -5.24 -2.31 -7.48
CA CYS A 16 -4.92 -1.72 -8.75
C CYS A 16 -4.28 -0.34 -8.58
N ILE A 17 -3.55 0.05 -9.61
CA ILE A 17 -2.95 1.38 -9.73
C ILE A 17 -3.32 1.88 -11.11
N THR A 18 -4.33 2.74 -11.20
CA THR A 18 -4.89 3.16 -12.48
C THR A 18 -4.05 4.22 -13.19
N ASN A 19 -3.32 5.02 -12.42
CA ASN A 19 -2.46 6.07 -12.99
C ASN A 19 -1.15 5.45 -13.46
N ASP A 20 -0.85 5.57 -14.75
CA ASP A 20 0.34 4.94 -15.34
C ASP A 20 1.65 5.45 -14.77
N VAL A 21 1.73 6.75 -14.46
CA VAL A 21 2.93 7.35 -13.87
C VAL A 21 3.15 6.79 -12.46
N VAL A 22 2.09 6.72 -11.69
CA VAL A 22 2.13 6.16 -10.32
C VAL A 22 2.50 4.69 -10.38
N ARG A 23 1.94 3.93 -11.32
CA ARG A 23 2.26 2.52 -11.50
C ARG A 23 3.74 2.33 -11.79
N ALA A 24 4.30 3.12 -12.68
CA ALA A 24 5.71 3.04 -13.01
C ALA A 24 6.60 3.32 -11.80
N GLN A 25 6.21 4.28 -10.96
CA GLN A 25 6.93 4.59 -9.74
C GLN A 25 6.83 3.46 -8.73
N ALA A 26 5.63 2.90 -8.57
CA ALA A 26 5.39 1.83 -7.60
C ALA A 26 6.17 0.55 -7.94
N ILE A 27 6.29 0.23 -9.22
CA ILE A 27 7.05 -0.94 -9.68
C ILE A 27 8.50 -0.88 -9.20
N ARG A 28 9.08 0.29 -9.11
CA ARG A 28 10.45 0.46 -8.61
C ARG A 28 10.62 -0.02 -7.17
N PHE A 29 9.55 0.01 -6.41
CA PHE A 29 9.53 -0.48 -5.02
C PHE A 29 9.06 -1.93 -4.93
N GLY A 30 8.87 -2.59 -6.08
CA GLY A 30 8.34 -3.93 -6.11
C GLY A 30 6.86 -3.99 -5.76
N ILE A 31 6.16 -2.86 -5.85
CA ILE A 31 4.73 -2.78 -5.56
C ILE A 31 3.97 -2.87 -6.88
N SER A 32 3.25 -3.96 -7.06
CA SER A 32 2.43 -4.19 -8.23
C SER A 32 1.14 -4.86 -7.83
N GLU A 33 0.20 -4.96 -8.74
CA GLU A 33 -1.07 -5.61 -8.47
C GLU A 33 -0.86 -7.03 -7.96
N GLY A 34 -1.53 -7.38 -6.86
CA GLY A 34 -1.38 -8.66 -6.20
C GLY A 34 -0.30 -8.70 -5.11
N SER A 35 0.54 -7.68 -5.02
CA SER A 35 1.57 -7.64 -3.96
C SER A 35 0.92 -7.49 -2.59
N GLU A 36 1.45 -8.24 -1.62
CA GLU A 36 1.06 -8.10 -0.23
C GLU A 36 2.01 -7.16 0.48
N ILE A 37 1.47 -6.20 1.22
CA ILE A 37 2.26 -5.27 2.01
C ILE A 37 1.74 -5.22 3.43
N THR A 38 2.63 -4.88 4.36
CA THR A 38 2.29 -4.63 5.76
C THR A 38 2.58 -3.18 6.07
N VAL A 39 1.63 -2.49 6.69
CA VAL A 39 1.82 -1.09 7.08
C VAL A 39 2.56 -1.05 8.41
N GLU A 40 3.73 -0.43 8.41
CA GLU A 40 4.54 -0.29 9.63
C GLU A 40 4.20 0.99 10.38
N GLU A 41 3.94 2.07 9.65
CA GLU A 41 3.65 3.36 10.24
C GLU A 41 2.87 4.21 9.25
N VAL A 42 1.98 5.06 9.76
CA VAL A 42 1.28 6.06 8.95
C VAL A 42 1.54 7.40 9.62
N LEU A 43 2.39 8.21 9.00
CA LEU A 43 2.73 9.52 9.52
C LEU A 43 1.64 10.50 9.14
N ARG A 44 1.18 11.28 10.11
CA ARG A 44 0.11 12.24 9.90
C ARG A 44 0.51 13.25 8.82
N ALA A 45 -0.31 13.32 7.76
CA ALA A 45 -0.05 14.17 6.60
C ALA A 45 1.31 13.91 5.93
N GLY A 46 1.96 12.80 6.27
CA GLY A 46 3.24 12.40 5.72
C GLY A 46 3.16 11.04 5.04
N PRO A 47 4.32 10.39 4.81
CA PRO A 47 4.36 9.13 4.11
C PRO A 47 3.74 7.98 4.89
N VAL A 48 3.37 6.94 4.15
CA VAL A 48 2.98 5.64 4.69
C VAL A 48 4.19 4.74 4.58
N ILE A 49 4.62 4.17 5.70
CA ILE A 49 5.78 3.28 5.73
C ILE A 49 5.27 1.85 5.60
N VAL A 50 5.69 1.16 4.56
CA VAL A 50 5.24 -0.21 4.29
C VAL A 50 6.42 -1.16 4.22
N GLN A 51 6.16 -2.42 4.56
CA GLN A 51 7.10 -3.51 4.39
C GLN A 51 6.58 -4.45 3.30
N ARG A 52 7.45 -4.81 2.39
CA ARG A 52 7.19 -5.84 1.39
C ARG A 52 8.37 -6.80 1.39
N GLY A 53 8.13 -8.05 1.79
CA GLY A 53 9.23 -8.99 1.98
C GLY A 53 10.20 -8.46 3.03
N ASN A 54 11.47 -8.36 2.68
CA ASN A 54 12.51 -7.84 3.57
C ASN A 54 12.77 -6.35 3.38
N MET A 55 12.00 -5.69 2.52
CA MET A 55 12.23 -4.29 2.17
C MET A 55 11.21 -3.39 2.84
N HIS A 56 11.66 -2.20 3.19
CA HIS A 56 10.84 -1.17 3.82
C HIS A 56 10.85 0.07 2.93
N TYR A 57 9.68 0.65 2.71
CA TYR A 57 9.54 1.81 1.84
C TYR A 57 8.70 2.89 2.49
N ALA A 58 9.11 4.14 2.30
CA ALA A 58 8.28 5.29 2.67
C ALA A 58 7.56 5.76 1.40
N ILE A 59 6.25 5.60 1.37
CA ILE A 59 5.44 5.97 0.21
C ILE A 59 4.76 7.30 0.51
N GLY A 60 5.09 8.31 -0.27
CA GLY A 60 4.52 9.63 -0.09
C GLY A 60 3.00 9.61 -0.17
N ARG A 61 2.37 10.54 0.55
CA ARG A 61 0.90 10.58 0.66
C ARG A 61 0.23 10.68 -0.70
N ASN A 62 0.74 11.50 -1.61
CA ASN A 62 0.15 11.66 -2.93
C ASN A 62 0.17 10.36 -3.71
N LEU A 63 1.28 9.63 -3.63
CA LEU A 63 1.41 8.32 -4.28
C LEU A 63 0.49 7.31 -3.62
N ALA A 64 0.46 7.30 -2.29
CA ALA A 64 -0.38 6.36 -1.54
C ALA A 64 -1.87 6.54 -1.85
N ASN A 65 -2.31 7.77 -2.11
CA ASN A 65 -3.71 8.06 -2.45
C ASN A 65 -4.12 7.45 -3.79
N GLU A 66 -3.16 7.11 -4.64
CA GLU A 66 -3.41 6.57 -5.98
C GLU A 66 -3.33 5.04 -6.03
N ILE A 67 -3.01 4.40 -4.91
CA ILE A 67 -2.84 2.95 -4.85
C ILE A 67 -4.05 2.35 -4.16
N SER A 68 -4.88 1.64 -4.92
CA SER A 68 -6.05 0.94 -4.38
C SER A 68 -5.62 -0.37 -3.73
N VAL A 69 -6.15 -0.62 -2.55
CA VAL A 69 -5.81 -1.81 -1.77
C VAL A 69 -7.07 -2.50 -1.26
N VAL A 70 -6.94 -3.77 -0.92
CA VAL A 70 -7.99 -4.55 -0.26
C VAL A 70 -7.35 -5.36 0.86
N TYR A 71 -8.13 -5.70 1.86
CA TYR A 71 -7.66 -6.66 2.87
C TYR A 71 -7.58 -8.06 2.25
N PRO A 72 -6.63 -8.89 2.69
CA PRO A 72 -6.52 -10.25 2.17
C PRO A 72 -7.82 -11.03 2.37
N LEU A 73 -8.09 -11.95 1.44
CA LEU A 73 -9.24 -12.83 1.55
C LEU A 73 -9.12 -13.66 2.83
N GLY A 74 -10.20 -13.71 3.60
CA GLY A 74 -10.19 -14.39 4.89
C GLY A 74 -9.83 -13.50 6.08
N ASP A 75 -9.43 -12.25 5.84
CA ASP A 75 -9.23 -11.28 6.92
C ASP A 75 -10.59 -10.95 7.54
N ALA A 76 -10.64 -10.90 8.89
CA ALA A 76 -11.89 -10.63 9.59
C ALA A 76 -12.52 -9.29 9.19
N ARG A 77 -11.70 -8.31 8.82
CA ARG A 77 -12.18 -6.99 8.39
C ARG A 77 -12.75 -7.00 6.98
N ASN A 78 -12.49 -8.07 6.23
CA ASN A 78 -12.94 -8.23 4.85
C ASN A 78 -14.15 -9.16 4.74
N ALA A 79 -14.65 -9.64 5.84
CA ALA A 79 -15.77 -10.57 5.89
C ALA A 79 -17.11 -9.87 5.73
#